data_8fbec4cba9725bb46a0e101d1aa6685e
#
_entry.id   8fbec4cba9725bb46a0e101d1aa6685e
#
_cell.length_a   1.000
_cell.length_b   1.000
_cell.length_c   1.000
_cell.angle_alpha   90.00
_cell.angle_beta   90.00
_cell.angle_gamma   90.00
#
_symmetry.space_group_name_H-M   'P 1'
#
loop_
_entity.id
_entity.type
_entity.pdbx_description
1 polymer ?
#
loop_
_entity_poly.entity_id
_entity_poly.type
_entity_poly.pdbx_seq_one_letter_code
_entity_poly.pdbx_strand_id
1 'polypeptide(L)'
;MDYSKEEKLVIQTSMEYSWEKFWGAIEEAADSKGKMNEVDVAVGFILEGVSYMKSAGMKEEELLEHVKTHYNSIEFDEDGNIIDPVSVV
;
A
#
# COMPACT_ATOMS: atom_id res chain seq x y z
N MET A 1 -6.44 -6.98 13.47
CA MET A 1 -6.63 -5.57 13.82
C MET A 1 -7.75 -4.98 12.98
N ASP A 2 -8.75 -4.42 13.63
CA ASP A 2 -9.86 -3.77 12.94
C ASP A 2 -9.71 -2.26 13.03
N TYR A 3 -10.02 -1.58 11.94
CA TYR A 3 -10.00 -0.12 11.90
C TYR A 3 -11.38 0.44 12.23
N SER A 4 -11.41 1.55 12.97
CA SER A 4 -12.64 2.30 13.16
C SER A 4 -13.10 2.89 11.82
N LYS A 5 -14.35 3.34 11.78
CA LYS A 5 -14.91 3.98 10.59
C LYS A 5 -14.11 5.24 10.19
N GLU A 6 -13.70 6.02 11.20
CA GLU A 6 -12.90 7.23 10.97
C GLU A 6 -11.51 6.90 10.46
N GLU A 7 -10.88 5.86 11.04
CA GLU A 7 -9.57 5.41 10.59
C GLU A 7 -9.61 4.92 9.15
N LYS A 8 -10.63 4.15 8.76
CA LYS A 8 -10.81 3.69 7.37
C LYS A 8 -10.92 4.85 6.41
N LEU A 9 -11.65 5.90 6.78
CA LEU A 9 -11.81 7.08 5.94
C LEU A 9 -10.48 7.80 5.73
N VAL A 10 -9.69 7.97 6.79
CA VAL A 10 -8.37 8.60 6.69
C VAL A 10 -7.43 7.79 5.82
N ILE A 11 -7.39 6.47 6.02
CA ILE A 11 -6.54 5.58 5.21
C ILE A 11 -6.96 5.63 3.75
N GLN A 12 -8.25 5.56 3.47
CA GLN A 12 -8.77 5.62 2.11
C GLN A 12 -8.42 6.95 1.43
N THR A 13 -8.61 8.06 2.13
CA THR A 13 -8.26 9.38 1.61
C THR A 13 -6.77 9.48 1.30
N SER A 14 -5.93 8.92 2.18
CA SER A 14 -4.48 8.90 2.00
C SER A 14 -4.09 8.07 0.77
N MET A 15 -4.74 6.93 0.57
CA MET A 15 -4.50 6.08 -0.60
C MET A 15 -4.90 6.79 -1.90
N GLU A 16 -6.03 7.49 -1.90
CA GLU A 16 -6.46 8.29 -3.05
C GLU A 16 -5.46 9.39 -3.38
N TYR A 17 -4.93 10.06 -2.35
CA TYR A 17 -3.93 11.11 -2.51
C TYR A 17 -2.65 10.58 -3.18
N SER A 18 -2.18 9.39 -2.79
CA SER A 18 -0.95 8.82 -3.29
C SER A 18 -1.12 7.96 -4.56
N TRP A 19 -2.35 7.72 -4.97
CA TRP A 19 -2.70 6.82 -6.07
C TRP A 19 -1.95 7.13 -7.36
N GLU A 20 -2.02 8.36 -7.82
CA GLU A 20 -1.38 8.77 -9.07
C GLU A 20 0.14 8.63 -9.02
N LYS A 21 0.74 8.98 -7.89
CA LYS A 21 2.19 8.89 -7.72
C LYS A 21 2.66 7.45 -7.74
N PHE A 22 1.97 6.57 -7.03
CA PHE A 22 2.34 5.16 -6.97
C PHE A 22 2.16 4.48 -8.33
N TRP A 23 0.96 4.55 -8.90
CA TRP A 23 0.67 3.88 -10.15
C TRP A 23 1.42 4.51 -11.32
N GLY A 24 1.67 5.82 -11.29
CA GLY A 24 2.52 6.48 -12.27
C GLY A 24 3.94 5.95 -12.25
N ALA A 25 4.51 5.72 -11.06
CA ALA A 25 5.83 5.14 -10.93
C ALA A 25 5.88 3.68 -11.43
N ILE A 26 4.82 2.90 -11.17
CA ILE A 26 4.72 1.53 -11.68
C ILE A 26 4.65 1.53 -13.21
N GLU A 27 3.87 2.43 -13.82
CA GLU A 27 3.80 2.56 -15.28
C GLU A 27 5.14 2.94 -15.88
N GLU A 28 5.86 3.88 -15.26
CA GLU A 28 7.21 4.25 -15.72
C GLU A 28 8.15 3.06 -15.69
N ALA A 29 8.08 2.25 -14.63
CA ALA A 29 8.89 1.04 -14.52
C ALA A 29 8.53 0.03 -15.62
N ALA A 30 7.25 -0.17 -15.87
CA ALA A 30 6.76 -1.07 -16.91
C ALA A 30 7.24 -0.64 -18.30
N ASP A 31 7.25 0.67 -18.56
CA ASP A 31 7.66 1.24 -19.85
C ASP A 31 9.17 1.40 -19.99
N SER A 32 9.95 1.10 -18.97
CA SER A 32 11.39 1.33 -18.94
C SER A 32 12.21 0.32 -19.75
N LYS A 33 11.57 -0.68 -20.34
CA LYS A 33 12.22 -1.76 -21.10
C LYS A 33 13.27 -2.51 -20.26
N GLY A 34 12.90 -2.83 -19.02
CA GLY A 34 13.75 -3.60 -18.12
C GLY A 34 14.78 -2.80 -17.34
N LYS A 35 14.82 -1.49 -17.49
CA LYS A 35 15.73 -0.64 -16.70
C LYS A 35 15.28 -0.49 -15.26
N MET A 36 13.97 -0.56 -15.01
CA MET A 36 13.38 -0.48 -13.68
C MET A 36 12.43 -1.65 -13.50
N ASN A 37 12.46 -2.26 -12.35
CA ASN A 37 11.57 -3.37 -12.01
C ASN A 37 10.39 -2.84 -11.19
N GLU A 38 9.18 -3.19 -11.59
CA GLU A 38 7.95 -2.74 -10.94
C GLU A 38 7.91 -3.16 -9.46
N VAL A 39 8.36 -4.38 -9.16
CA VAL A 39 8.40 -4.86 -7.77
C VAL A 39 9.37 -4.03 -6.92
N ASP A 40 10.53 -3.67 -7.48
CA ASP A 40 11.50 -2.83 -6.77
C ASP A 40 10.94 -1.44 -6.49
N VAL A 41 10.17 -0.89 -7.42
CA VAL A 41 9.46 0.39 -7.21
C VAL A 41 8.48 0.26 -6.05
N ALA A 42 7.69 -0.81 -6.02
CA ALA A 42 6.75 -1.07 -4.94
C ALA A 42 7.47 -1.23 -3.59
N VAL A 43 8.60 -1.94 -3.57
CA VAL A 43 9.43 -2.10 -2.37
C VAL A 43 9.94 -0.73 -1.89
N GLY A 44 10.33 0.14 -2.82
CA GLY A 44 10.75 1.49 -2.48
C GLY A 44 9.67 2.27 -1.73
N PHE A 45 8.43 2.20 -2.18
CA PHE A 45 7.30 2.83 -1.49
C PHE A 45 7.07 2.23 -0.10
N ILE A 46 7.19 0.91 0.03
CA ILE A 46 7.09 0.24 1.33
C ILE A 46 8.18 0.75 2.28
N LEU A 47 9.42 0.82 1.81
CA LEU A 47 10.55 1.24 2.64
C LEU A 47 10.42 2.68 3.11
N GLU A 48 9.90 3.57 2.26
CA GLU A 48 9.60 4.94 2.67
C GLU A 48 8.59 4.97 3.82
N GLY A 49 7.49 4.22 3.67
CA GLY A 49 6.47 4.13 4.71
C GLY A 49 7.00 3.51 6.01
N VAL A 50 7.76 2.43 5.91
CA VAL A 50 8.37 1.75 7.06
C VAL A 50 9.34 2.68 7.79
N SER A 51 10.18 3.40 7.02
CA SER A 51 11.13 4.35 7.60
C SER A 51 10.43 5.43 8.41
N TYR A 52 9.36 5.99 7.86
CA TYR A 52 8.56 6.98 8.58
C TYR A 52 7.94 6.40 9.85
N MET A 53 7.31 5.24 9.75
CA MET A 53 6.65 4.60 10.90
C MET A 53 7.64 4.30 12.02
N LYS A 54 8.84 3.83 11.67
CA LYS A 54 9.91 3.61 12.66
C LYS A 54 10.33 4.92 13.31
N SER A 55 10.48 5.99 12.53
CA SER A 55 10.85 7.30 13.07
C SER A 55 9.77 7.87 13.98
N ALA A 56 8.52 7.52 13.75
CA ALA A 56 7.37 7.93 14.56
C ALA A 56 7.19 7.09 15.83
N GLY A 57 8.04 6.10 16.04
CA GLY A 57 8.03 5.27 17.26
C GLY A 57 7.18 4.02 17.17
N MET A 58 6.70 3.65 15.99
CA MET A 58 5.95 2.41 15.82
C MET A 58 6.86 1.20 16.02
N LYS A 59 6.40 0.23 16.82
CA LYS A 59 7.15 -1.00 17.06
C LYS A 59 6.97 -1.96 15.89
N GLU A 60 7.95 -2.84 15.70
CA GLU A 60 7.94 -3.83 14.63
C GLU A 60 6.68 -4.68 14.66
N GLU A 61 6.24 -5.15 15.83
CA GLU A 61 5.05 -5.98 15.96
C GLU A 61 3.80 -5.25 15.51
N GLU A 62 3.69 -3.96 15.81
CA GLU A 62 2.57 -3.12 15.39
C GLU A 62 2.57 -2.96 13.87
N LEU A 63 3.73 -2.70 13.28
CA LEU A 63 3.88 -2.58 11.84
C LEU A 63 3.47 -3.86 11.13
N LEU A 64 3.97 -5.00 11.60
CA LEU A 64 3.66 -6.30 11.02
C LEU A 64 2.18 -6.63 11.11
N GLU A 65 1.52 -6.21 12.20
CA GLU A 65 0.08 -6.38 12.36
C GLU A 65 -0.71 -5.60 11.30
N HIS A 66 -0.33 -4.35 11.03
CA HIS A 66 -0.95 -3.55 9.96
C HIS A 66 -0.76 -4.20 8.59
N VAL A 67 0.45 -4.63 8.29
CA VAL A 67 0.77 -5.28 7.01
C VAL A 67 -0.05 -6.56 6.83
N LYS A 68 -0.11 -7.38 7.88
CA LYS A 68 -0.86 -8.63 7.86
C LYS A 68 -2.35 -8.40 7.63
N THR A 69 -2.92 -7.42 8.34
CA THR A 69 -4.33 -7.07 8.20
C THR A 69 -4.66 -6.68 6.76
N HIS A 70 -3.85 -5.81 6.18
CA HIS A 70 -4.06 -5.38 4.80
C HIS A 70 -3.85 -6.51 3.81
N TYR A 71 -2.78 -7.28 3.98
CA TYR A 71 -2.48 -8.40 3.09
C TYR A 71 -3.65 -9.40 3.03
N ASN A 72 -4.22 -9.72 4.19
CA ASN A 72 -5.32 -10.68 4.28
C ASN A 72 -6.66 -10.12 3.76
N SER A 73 -6.78 -8.79 3.65
CA SER A 73 -8.00 -8.16 3.14
C SER A 73 -7.98 -7.87 1.65
N ILE A 74 -6.83 -8.07 0.99
CA ILE A 74 -6.73 -7.83 -0.45
C ILE A 74 -7.52 -8.90 -1.20
N GLU A 75 -8.41 -8.44 -2.06
CA GLU A 75 -9.24 -9.30 -2.91
C GLU A 75 -9.10 -8.87 -4.37
N PHE A 76 -9.38 -9.79 -5.27
CA PHE A 76 -9.34 -9.54 -6.71
C PHE A 76 -10.71 -9.82 -7.31
N ASP A 77 -11.08 -9.01 -8.32
CA ASP A 77 -12.31 -9.26 -9.08
C ASP A 77 -12.09 -10.35 -10.14
N GLU A 78 -13.12 -10.64 -10.93
CA GLU A 78 -13.08 -11.67 -11.97
C GLU A 78 -12.04 -11.39 -13.05
N ASP A 79 -11.73 -10.12 -13.28
CA ASP A 79 -10.75 -9.69 -14.27
C ASP A 79 -9.31 -9.62 -13.71
N GLY A 80 -9.13 -9.96 -12.44
CA GLY A 80 -7.83 -9.93 -11.78
C GLY A 80 -7.41 -8.56 -11.27
N ASN A 81 -8.32 -7.60 -11.25
CA ASN A 81 -8.05 -6.27 -10.70
C ASN A 81 -8.19 -6.26 -9.18
N ILE A 82 -7.37 -5.47 -8.52
CA ILE A 82 -7.40 -5.36 -7.06
C ILE A 82 -8.65 -4.58 -6.63
N ILE A 83 -9.43 -5.19 -5.74
CA ILE A 83 -10.53 -4.50 -5.06
C ILE A 83 -9.90 -3.73 -3.90
N ASP A 84 -10.31 -2.46 -3.70
CA ASP A 84 -9.77 -1.61 -2.65
C ASP A 84 -9.81 -2.32 -1.29
N PRO A 85 -8.66 -2.66 -0.69
CA PRO A 85 -8.61 -3.41 0.56
C PRO A 85 -9.21 -2.65 1.74
N VAL A 86 -9.23 -1.32 1.70
CA VAL A 86 -9.78 -0.51 2.79
C VAL A 86 -11.31 -0.57 2.80
N SER A 87 -11.95 -0.72 1.64
CA SER A 87 -13.41 -0.80 1.58
C SER A 87 -13.96 -2.15 2.01
N VAL A 88 -13.15 -3.22 2.02
CA VAL A 88 -13.55 -4.56 2.51
C VAL A 88 -13.20 -4.79 3.98
N VAL A 89 -12.33 -4.01 4.54
CA VAL A 89 -11.97 -4.07 5.96
C VAL A 89 -12.98 -3.29 6.83
#